data_7f8257703307d8e10743e41a6a84689c
#
_entry.id   7f8257703307d8e10743e41a6a84689c
#
_cell.length_a   1.000
_cell.length_b   1.000
_cell.length_c   1.000
_cell.angle_alpha   90.00
_cell.angle_beta   90.00
_cell.angle_gamma   90.00
#
_symmetry.space_group_name_H-M   'P 1'
#
loop_
_entity.id
_entity.type
_entity.pdbx_description
1 polymer ?
#
loop_
_entity_poly.entity_id
_entity_poly.type
_entity_poly.pdbx_seq_one_letter_code
_entity_poly.pdbx_strand_id
1 'polypeptide(L)'
;TAGIGQGDAEIIELVDLSTYVMTPEFGAPSQLEKIEMLDFADLVVVNKFEKRGGDDAVREVRKQVQRNRSEWERSPEDMPVFGTIASKFNDDGVTALYQAILDGVEEKTGVRFDSNLPRPENHTSSSKTIIVPPERTSYLAEIAETVRAYHRRTGEQAEMVRSHWHLQQAAVTLEEAGQ
;
A
#
# COMPACT_ATOMS: atom_id res chain seq x y z
N THR A 1 0.02 11.57 9.27
CA THR A 1 -0.08 11.96 7.86
C THR A 1 -0.85 13.27 7.77
N ALA A 2 -0.18 14.31 7.30
CA ALA A 2 -0.77 15.62 7.15
C ALA A 2 -1.93 15.58 6.13
N GLY A 3 -3.00 16.34 6.39
CA GLY A 3 -4.09 16.55 5.44
C GLY A 3 -3.68 17.52 4.32
N ILE A 4 -4.49 17.60 3.27
CA ILE A 4 -4.26 18.53 2.17
C ILE A 4 -4.24 19.96 2.70
N GLY A 5 -3.20 20.73 2.34
CA GLY A 5 -3.00 22.11 2.78
C GLY A 5 -2.21 22.28 4.08
N GLN A 6 -1.65 21.21 4.61
CA GLN A 6 -0.66 21.31 5.67
C GLN A 6 0.74 21.25 5.04
N GLY A 7 1.47 22.34 5.12
CA GLY A 7 2.84 22.51 4.62
C GLY A 7 3.85 21.77 5.49
N ASP A 8 3.64 20.47 5.68
CA ASP A 8 4.47 19.65 6.54
C ASP A 8 5.35 18.73 5.69
N ALA A 9 6.44 19.30 5.21
CA ALA A 9 7.47 18.59 4.46
C ALA A 9 8.57 18.00 5.38
N GLU A 10 8.41 18.06 6.70
CA GLU A 10 9.40 17.58 7.67
C GLU A 10 9.75 16.09 7.50
N ILE A 11 8.81 15.31 6.97
CA ILE A 11 9.05 13.88 6.70
C ILE A 11 10.19 13.65 5.70
N ILE A 12 10.45 14.58 4.79
CA ILE A 12 11.45 14.44 3.74
C ILE A 12 12.86 14.36 4.31
N GLU A 13 13.13 15.06 5.40
CA GLU A 13 14.43 15.02 6.08
C GLU A 13 14.67 13.70 6.83
N LEU A 14 13.63 12.90 7.04
CA LEU A 14 13.67 11.68 7.85
C LEU A 14 13.63 10.40 7.01
N VAL A 15 13.48 10.50 5.68
CA VAL A 15 13.31 9.35 4.80
C VAL A 15 14.27 9.40 3.61
N ASP A 16 14.70 8.23 3.14
CA ASP A 16 15.54 8.13 1.95
C ASP A 16 14.76 8.36 0.67
N LEU A 17 13.48 7.92 0.62
CA LEU A 17 12.60 8.07 -0.52
C LEU A 17 11.19 8.46 -0.06
N SER A 18 10.68 9.55 -0.59
CA SER A 18 9.35 10.07 -0.27
C SER A 18 8.33 9.72 -1.35
N THR A 19 7.15 9.23 -0.93
CA THR A 19 6.04 8.92 -1.84
C THR A 19 4.78 9.63 -1.38
N TYR A 20 4.23 10.51 -2.22
CA TYR A 20 2.97 11.18 -1.96
C TYR A 20 1.80 10.43 -2.60
N VAL A 21 0.81 10.04 -1.81
CA VAL A 21 -0.37 9.30 -2.27
C VAL A 21 -1.62 10.17 -2.19
N MET A 22 -2.31 10.31 -3.32
CA MET A 22 -3.56 11.06 -3.44
C MET A 22 -4.63 10.24 -4.18
N THR A 23 -5.83 10.77 -4.28
CA THR A 23 -6.94 10.19 -5.06
C THR A 23 -7.41 11.18 -6.14
N PRO A 24 -8.14 10.71 -7.19
CA PRO A 24 -8.57 11.57 -8.29
C PRO A 24 -9.40 12.80 -7.88
N GLU A 25 -10.09 12.73 -6.75
CA GLU A 25 -10.90 13.85 -6.24
C GLU A 25 -10.08 15.12 -5.99
N PHE A 26 -8.78 14.98 -5.78
CA PHE A 26 -7.85 16.09 -5.51
C PHE A 26 -7.02 16.49 -6.72
N GLY A 27 -7.30 15.92 -7.89
CA GLY A 27 -6.56 16.17 -9.13
C GLY A 27 -6.96 17.44 -9.88
N ALA A 28 -7.83 18.30 -9.34
CA ALA A 28 -8.18 19.56 -9.97
C ALA A 28 -7.00 20.56 -9.90
N PRO A 29 -6.65 21.26 -11.01
CA PRO A 29 -5.49 22.15 -11.07
C PRO A 29 -5.40 23.15 -9.93
N SER A 30 -6.51 23.77 -9.54
CA SER A 30 -6.57 24.76 -8.45
C SER A 30 -6.32 24.14 -7.06
N GLN A 31 -6.43 22.83 -6.91
CA GLN A 31 -6.12 22.12 -5.68
C GLN A 31 -4.66 21.65 -5.69
N LEU A 32 -4.14 21.22 -6.85
CA LEU A 32 -2.77 20.76 -6.99
C LEU A 32 -1.74 21.83 -6.63
N GLU A 33 -2.01 23.09 -6.98
CA GLU A 33 -1.15 24.24 -6.63
C GLU A 33 -1.01 24.46 -5.10
N LYS A 34 -1.90 23.88 -4.31
CA LYS A 34 -1.90 24.01 -2.84
C LYS A 34 -1.22 22.82 -2.14
N ILE A 35 -0.77 21.84 -2.89
CA ILE A 35 -0.16 20.63 -2.37
C ILE A 35 1.36 20.78 -2.43
N GLU A 36 1.95 21.29 -1.37
CA GLU A 36 3.40 21.51 -1.28
C GLU A 36 4.20 20.21 -1.45
N MET A 37 3.64 19.05 -1.04
CA MET A 37 4.30 17.75 -1.21
C MET A 37 4.55 17.38 -2.68
N LEU A 38 3.87 17.98 -3.66
CA LEU A 38 4.16 17.74 -5.07
C LEU A 38 5.50 18.37 -5.51
N ASP A 39 6.02 19.33 -4.75
CA ASP A 39 7.32 19.97 -5.01
C ASP A 39 8.47 19.08 -4.54
N PHE A 40 8.25 18.29 -3.50
CA PHE A 40 9.30 17.60 -2.77
C PHE A 40 9.25 16.08 -2.87
N ALA A 41 8.06 15.49 -3.10
CA ALA A 41 7.94 14.03 -3.16
C ALA A 41 8.71 13.46 -4.34
N ASP A 42 9.49 12.41 -4.11
CA ASP A 42 10.22 11.71 -5.16
C ASP A 42 9.28 11.01 -6.13
N LEU A 43 8.25 10.35 -5.58
CA LEU A 43 7.22 9.64 -6.33
C LEU A 43 5.82 10.17 -5.96
N VAL A 44 4.93 10.25 -6.95
CA VAL A 44 3.54 10.66 -6.73
C VAL A 44 2.61 9.56 -7.21
N VAL A 45 1.60 9.24 -6.41
CA VAL A 45 0.65 8.15 -6.67
C VAL A 45 -0.78 8.69 -6.68
N VAL A 46 -1.49 8.48 -7.77
CA VAL A 46 -2.94 8.68 -7.86
C VAL A 46 -3.61 7.32 -7.71
N ASN A 47 -3.97 6.98 -6.47
CA ASN A 47 -4.66 5.74 -6.15
C ASN A 47 -6.16 5.85 -6.43
N LYS A 48 -6.86 4.70 -6.51
CA LYS A 48 -8.25 4.60 -6.97
C LYS A 48 -8.42 5.12 -8.41
N PHE A 49 -7.43 4.81 -9.24
CA PHE A 49 -7.35 5.26 -10.63
C PHE A 49 -8.56 4.82 -11.48
N GLU A 50 -9.27 3.76 -11.07
CA GLU A 50 -10.51 3.29 -11.68
C GLU A 50 -11.69 4.28 -11.55
N LYS A 51 -11.62 5.20 -10.60
CA LYS A 51 -12.68 6.20 -10.42
C LYS A 51 -12.74 7.18 -11.57
N ARG A 52 -13.95 7.73 -11.76
CA ARG A 52 -14.18 8.78 -12.76
C ARG A 52 -13.20 9.94 -12.58
N GLY A 53 -12.54 10.33 -13.66
CA GLY A 53 -11.53 11.40 -13.64
C GLY A 53 -10.11 10.94 -13.29
N GLY A 54 -9.86 9.64 -13.11
CA GLY A 54 -8.52 9.10 -12.82
C GLY A 54 -7.48 9.49 -13.88
N ASP A 55 -7.80 9.31 -15.17
CA ASP A 55 -6.90 9.66 -16.28
C ASP A 55 -6.61 11.17 -16.32
N ASP A 56 -7.64 12.00 -16.11
CA ASP A 56 -7.48 13.45 -16.07
C ASP A 56 -6.64 13.89 -14.89
N ALA A 57 -6.88 13.31 -13.71
CA ALA A 57 -6.09 13.59 -12.51
C ALA A 57 -4.60 13.25 -12.71
N VAL A 58 -4.28 12.07 -13.22
CA VAL A 58 -2.87 11.69 -13.50
C VAL A 58 -2.24 12.66 -14.49
N ARG A 59 -2.95 13.03 -15.55
CA ARG A 59 -2.44 13.99 -16.55
C ARG A 59 -2.15 15.36 -15.94
N GLU A 60 -3.06 15.88 -15.13
CA GLU A 60 -2.88 17.20 -14.49
C GLU A 60 -1.79 17.17 -13.41
N VAL A 61 -1.70 16.08 -12.63
CA VAL A 61 -0.62 15.89 -11.65
C VAL A 61 0.74 15.82 -12.35
N ARG A 62 0.87 15.10 -13.46
CA ARG A 62 2.10 15.04 -14.26
C ARG A 62 2.56 16.41 -14.71
N LYS A 63 1.64 17.22 -15.25
CA LYS A 63 1.93 18.61 -15.65
C LYS A 63 2.33 19.48 -14.46
N GLN A 64 1.70 19.29 -13.30
CA GLN A 64 2.06 20.04 -12.10
C GLN A 64 3.46 19.67 -11.62
N VAL A 65 3.77 18.37 -11.51
CA VAL A 65 5.10 17.88 -11.12
C VAL A 65 6.18 18.37 -12.09
N GLN A 66 5.91 18.30 -13.40
CA GLN A 66 6.82 18.82 -14.43
C GLN A 66 7.11 20.31 -14.23
N ARG A 67 6.07 21.13 -13.97
CA ARG A 67 6.22 22.57 -13.70
C ARG A 67 7.03 22.82 -12.43
N ASN A 68 6.69 22.13 -11.35
CA ASN A 68 7.33 22.32 -10.05
C ASN A 68 8.83 21.98 -10.12
N ARG A 69 9.19 20.92 -10.87
CA ARG A 69 10.59 20.52 -11.07
C ARG A 69 11.30 21.29 -12.19
N SER A 70 10.58 22.15 -12.93
CA SER A 70 11.11 22.87 -14.10
C SER A 70 11.68 21.94 -15.18
N GLU A 71 11.19 20.71 -15.30
CA GLU A 71 11.66 19.68 -16.24
C GLU A 71 10.94 19.77 -17.60
N TRP A 72 11.02 20.92 -18.26
CA TRP A 72 10.28 21.20 -19.51
C TRP A 72 10.73 20.39 -20.71
N GLU A 73 11.95 19.80 -20.69
CA GLU A 73 12.48 18.97 -21.75
C GLU A 73 11.97 17.52 -21.70
N ARG A 74 11.49 17.06 -20.55
CA ARG A 74 10.91 15.72 -20.37
C ARG A 74 9.44 15.73 -20.69
N SER A 75 8.94 14.62 -21.27
CA SER A 75 7.51 14.45 -21.46
C SER A 75 6.77 14.35 -20.11
N PRO A 76 5.55 14.89 -19.98
CA PRO A 76 4.72 14.67 -18.80
C PRO A 76 4.51 13.18 -18.48
N GLU A 77 4.50 12.32 -19.49
CA GLU A 77 4.38 10.87 -19.33
C GLU A 77 5.56 10.23 -18.60
N ASP A 78 6.74 10.85 -18.68
CA ASP A 78 7.98 10.40 -18.03
C ASP A 78 8.13 10.89 -16.59
N MET A 79 7.20 11.70 -16.12
CA MET A 79 7.19 12.15 -14.72
C MET A 79 6.90 10.97 -13.79
N PRO A 80 7.49 10.95 -12.57
CA PRO A 80 7.32 9.86 -11.60
C PRO A 80 5.92 9.90 -10.94
N VAL A 81 4.90 9.84 -11.76
CA VAL A 81 3.48 9.88 -11.36
C VAL A 81 2.79 8.59 -11.80
N PHE A 82 2.26 7.86 -10.82
CA PHE A 82 1.71 6.52 -11.01
C PHE A 82 0.20 6.51 -10.75
N GLY A 83 -0.56 5.92 -11.68
CA GLY A 83 -1.98 5.65 -11.51
C GLY A 83 -2.20 4.22 -11.04
N THR A 84 -2.68 4.02 -9.81
CA THR A 84 -2.77 2.71 -9.17
C THR A 84 -4.19 2.34 -8.76
N ILE A 85 -4.47 1.04 -8.77
CA ILE A 85 -5.71 0.46 -8.22
C ILE A 85 -5.31 -0.52 -7.13
N ALA A 86 -5.02 -0.02 -5.93
CA ALA A 86 -4.52 -0.83 -4.82
C ALA A 86 -5.50 -1.93 -4.37
N SER A 87 -6.79 -1.80 -4.66
CA SER A 87 -7.80 -2.82 -4.41
C SER A 87 -7.80 -3.96 -5.43
N LYS A 88 -7.10 -3.79 -6.56
CA LYS A 88 -7.04 -4.79 -7.63
C LYS A 88 -5.86 -5.73 -7.40
N PHE A 89 -6.14 -7.02 -7.42
CA PHE A 89 -5.09 -8.01 -7.37
C PHE A 89 -4.21 -7.94 -8.62
N ASN A 90 -2.89 -7.96 -8.43
CA ASN A 90 -1.89 -7.92 -9.50
C ASN A 90 -2.06 -6.71 -10.45
N ASP A 91 -2.21 -5.53 -9.86
CA ASP A 91 -2.31 -4.29 -10.61
C ASP A 91 -0.95 -3.88 -11.18
N ASP A 92 -0.90 -3.64 -12.49
CA ASP A 92 0.32 -3.24 -13.18
C ASP A 92 0.79 -1.83 -12.81
N GLY A 93 -0.13 -0.91 -12.47
CA GLY A 93 0.21 0.40 -11.92
C GLY A 93 0.89 0.30 -10.55
N VAL A 94 0.43 -0.60 -9.68
CA VAL A 94 1.09 -0.87 -8.39
C VAL A 94 2.45 -1.53 -8.62
N THR A 95 2.56 -2.43 -9.60
CA THR A 95 3.83 -3.08 -9.94
C THR A 95 4.84 -2.06 -10.49
N ALA A 96 4.40 -1.11 -11.34
CA ALA A 96 5.24 -0.02 -11.83
C ALA A 96 5.75 0.87 -10.70
N LEU A 97 4.87 1.25 -9.77
CA LEU A 97 5.26 1.99 -8.56
C LEU A 97 6.29 1.22 -7.73
N TYR A 98 6.08 -0.07 -7.51
CA TYR A 98 7.03 -0.91 -6.76
C TYR A 98 8.42 -0.92 -7.41
N GLN A 99 8.50 -1.09 -8.73
CA GLN A 99 9.78 -1.03 -9.44
C GLN A 99 10.44 0.35 -9.32
N ALA A 100 9.66 1.43 -9.41
CA ALA A 100 10.18 2.78 -9.25
C ALA A 100 10.70 3.05 -7.82
N ILE A 101 10.06 2.46 -6.79
CA ILE A 101 10.57 2.52 -5.41
C ILE A 101 11.93 1.82 -5.32
N LEU A 102 12.08 0.62 -5.89
CA LEU A 102 13.35 -0.10 -5.87
C LEU A 102 14.47 0.68 -6.57
N ASP A 103 14.17 1.24 -7.74
CA ASP A 103 15.11 2.05 -8.50
C ASP A 103 15.52 3.32 -7.72
N GLY A 104 14.55 4.02 -7.11
CA GLY A 104 14.81 5.21 -6.31
C GLY A 104 15.62 4.92 -5.04
N VAL A 105 15.39 3.79 -4.39
CA VAL A 105 16.20 3.35 -3.25
C VAL A 105 17.61 3.02 -3.69
N GLU A 106 17.79 2.30 -4.81
CA GLU A 106 19.12 2.00 -5.35
C GLU A 106 19.88 3.29 -5.70
N GLU A 107 19.22 4.25 -6.35
CA GLU A 107 19.82 5.54 -6.73
C GLU A 107 20.30 6.35 -5.50
N LYS A 108 19.47 6.42 -4.44
CA LYS A 108 19.76 7.24 -3.27
C LYS A 108 20.68 6.59 -2.25
N THR A 109 20.58 5.29 -2.07
CA THR A 109 21.30 4.57 -1.00
C THR A 109 22.43 3.68 -1.51
N GLY A 110 22.44 3.37 -2.81
CA GLY A 110 23.34 2.38 -3.41
C GLY A 110 22.97 0.92 -3.07
N VAL A 111 21.86 0.69 -2.37
CA VAL A 111 21.39 -0.65 -2.01
C VAL A 111 20.43 -1.16 -3.07
N ARG A 112 20.82 -2.26 -3.73
CA ARG A 112 20.03 -2.91 -4.76
C ARG A 112 19.17 -4.02 -4.17
N PHE A 113 17.87 -4.02 -4.53
CA PHE A 113 16.94 -5.11 -4.24
C PHE A 113 16.52 -5.78 -5.56
N ASP A 114 16.74 -7.08 -5.65
CA ASP A 114 16.29 -7.85 -6.81
C ASP A 114 14.79 -8.13 -6.76
N SER A 115 14.13 -8.03 -7.91
CA SER A 115 12.71 -8.31 -8.07
C SER A 115 12.47 -9.25 -9.25
N ASN A 116 11.65 -10.27 -9.03
CA ASN A 116 11.18 -11.18 -10.08
C ASN A 116 9.90 -10.70 -10.78
N LEU A 117 9.35 -9.54 -10.37
CA LEU A 117 8.17 -8.99 -10.99
C LEU A 117 8.52 -8.34 -12.33
N PRO A 118 7.67 -8.47 -13.36
CA PRO A 118 7.88 -7.81 -14.64
C PRO A 118 7.89 -6.29 -14.46
N ARG A 119 8.62 -5.60 -15.34
CA ARG A 119 8.54 -4.13 -15.43
C ARG A 119 7.44 -3.74 -16.39
N PRO A 120 6.36 -3.10 -15.92
CA PRO A 120 5.32 -2.57 -16.79
C PRO A 120 5.87 -1.44 -17.69
N GLU A 121 5.35 -1.33 -18.91
CA GLU A 121 5.74 -0.26 -19.85
C GLU A 121 5.15 1.10 -19.45
N ASN A 122 4.01 1.07 -18.76
CA ASN A 122 3.26 2.27 -18.38
C ASN A 122 3.28 2.50 -16.86
N HIS A 123 3.22 3.76 -16.45
CA HIS A 123 3.11 4.16 -15.05
C HIS A 123 1.67 4.11 -14.51
N THR A 124 0.71 3.65 -15.29
CA THR A 124 -0.71 3.60 -14.92
C THR A 124 -1.29 2.22 -15.15
N SER A 125 -2.30 1.86 -14.37
CA SER A 125 -3.04 0.63 -14.55
C SER A 125 -3.58 0.51 -15.98
N SER A 126 -3.23 -0.55 -16.69
CA SER A 126 -3.63 -0.80 -18.09
C SER A 126 -5.10 -1.24 -18.20
N SER A 127 -5.65 -1.85 -17.17
CA SER A 127 -7.02 -2.36 -17.13
C SER A 127 -7.76 -1.89 -15.90
N LYS A 128 -8.86 -1.18 -16.11
CA LYS A 128 -9.82 -0.77 -15.07
C LYS A 128 -10.85 -1.86 -14.76
N THR A 129 -10.79 -2.99 -15.47
CA THR A 129 -11.73 -4.10 -15.27
C THR A 129 -11.37 -4.85 -13.99
N ILE A 130 -12.30 -4.89 -13.07
CA ILE A 130 -12.17 -5.64 -11.81
C ILE A 130 -12.46 -7.10 -12.13
N ILE A 131 -11.43 -7.96 -12.09
CA ILE A 131 -11.57 -9.41 -12.31
C ILE A 131 -12.30 -10.07 -11.13
N VAL A 132 -12.09 -9.55 -9.92
CA VAL A 132 -12.76 -10.02 -8.70
C VAL A 132 -13.87 -9.02 -8.36
N PRO A 133 -15.14 -9.45 -8.27
CA PRO A 133 -16.25 -8.57 -7.87
C PRO A 133 -15.95 -7.86 -6.54
N PRO A 134 -16.40 -6.60 -6.35
CA PRO A 134 -16.14 -5.84 -5.12
C PRO A 134 -16.52 -6.59 -3.83
N GLU A 135 -17.58 -7.39 -3.91
CA GLU A 135 -18.08 -8.23 -2.81
C GLU A 135 -17.13 -9.37 -2.43
N ARG A 136 -16.19 -9.71 -3.31
CA ARG A 136 -15.19 -10.77 -3.11
C ARG A 136 -13.75 -10.29 -3.00
N THR A 137 -13.53 -8.99 -2.99
CA THR A 137 -12.18 -8.41 -2.92
C THR A 137 -11.44 -8.84 -1.65
N SER A 138 -12.17 -9.02 -0.55
CA SER A 138 -11.64 -9.48 0.73
C SER A 138 -11.76 -10.99 0.97
N TYR A 139 -12.32 -11.75 0.01
CA TYR A 139 -12.68 -13.15 0.22
C TYR A 139 -11.49 -14.04 0.68
N LEU A 140 -10.32 -13.88 0.08
CA LEU A 140 -9.13 -14.63 0.48
C LEU A 140 -8.61 -14.20 1.85
N ALA A 141 -8.71 -12.92 2.18
CA ALA A 141 -8.35 -12.39 3.51
C ALA A 141 -9.31 -12.93 4.58
N GLU A 142 -10.61 -12.97 4.31
CA GLU A 142 -11.63 -13.51 5.20
C GLU A 142 -11.43 -15.00 5.46
N ILE A 143 -11.12 -15.79 4.41
CA ILE A 143 -10.78 -17.21 4.57
C ILE A 143 -9.54 -17.35 5.46
N ALA A 144 -8.48 -16.60 5.16
CA ALA A 144 -7.23 -16.70 5.92
C ALA A 144 -7.43 -16.30 7.39
N GLU A 145 -8.22 -15.26 7.66
CA GLU A 145 -8.56 -14.83 9.01
C GLU A 145 -9.40 -15.87 9.75
N THR A 146 -10.42 -16.42 9.10
CA THR A 146 -11.26 -17.48 9.65
C THR A 146 -10.43 -18.72 10.02
N VAL A 147 -9.53 -19.16 9.15
CA VAL A 147 -8.64 -20.31 9.40
C VAL A 147 -7.70 -20.02 10.58
N ARG A 148 -7.07 -18.83 10.59
CA ARG A 148 -6.18 -18.43 11.70
C ARG A 148 -6.94 -18.33 13.03
N ALA A 149 -8.14 -17.78 13.03
CA ALA A 149 -8.98 -17.68 14.22
C ALA A 149 -9.37 -19.07 14.73
N TYR A 150 -9.71 -20.00 13.83
CA TYR A 150 -10.00 -21.38 14.17
C TYR A 150 -8.80 -22.07 14.83
N HIS A 151 -7.61 -21.99 14.24
CA HIS A 151 -6.41 -22.59 14.83
C HIS A 151 -6.07 -22.00 16.21
N ARG A 152 -6.16 -20.68 16.37
CA ARG A 152 -5.93 -20.02 17.65
C ARG A 152 -6.90 -20.53 18.71
N ARG A 153 -8.22 -20.53 18.40
CA ARG A 153 -9.24 -21.03 19.30
C ARG A 153 -9.06 -22.50 19.68
N THR A 154 -8.67 -23.34 18.70
CA THR A 154 -8.40 -24.75 18.94
C THR A 154 -7.21 -24.92 19.90
N GLY A 155 -6.15 -24.14 19.72
CA GLY A 155 -5.01 -24.12 20.66
C GLY A 155 -5.42 -23.71 22.07
N GLU A 156 -6.17 -22.64 22.21
CA GLU A 156 -6.67 -22.16 23.50
C GLU A 156 -7.55 -23.21 24.22
N GLN A 157 -8.44 -23.86 23.47
CA GLN A 157 -9.29 -24.94 24.00
C GLN A 157 -8.46 -26.16 24.42
N ALA A 158 -7.47 -26.56 23.62
CA ALA A 158 -6.59 -27.66 23.96
C ALA A 158 -5.80 -27.39 25.25
N GLU A 159 -5.28 -26.17 25.44
CA GLU A 159 -4.61 -25.77 26.68
C GLU A 159 -5.55 -25.78 27.89
N MET A 160 -6.78 -25.29 27.72
CA MET A 160 -7.79 -25.30 28.77
C MET A 160 -8.13 -26.74 29.21
N VAL A 161 -8.36 -27.63 28.26
CA VAL A 161 -8.64 -29.04 28.52
C VAL A 161 -7.45 -29.73 29.21
N ARG A 162 -6.23 -29.46 28.76
CA ARG A 162 -5.00 -29.98 29.35
C ARG A 162 -4.84 -29.51 30.81
N SER A 163 -5.05 -28.23 31.07
CA SER A 163 -4.99 -27.66 32.41
C SER A 163 -6.04 -28.28 33.32
N HIS A 164 -7.28 -28.44 32.83
CA HIS A 164 -8.33 -29.11 33.57
C HIS A 164 -7.99 -30.57 33.91
N TRP A 165 -7.45 -31.30 32.94
CA TRP A 165 -7.01 -32.69 33.14
C TRP A 165 -5.90 -32.77 34.21
N HIS A 166 -4.90 -31.90 34.17
CA HIS A 166 -3.84 -31.85 35.17
C HIS A 166 -4.37 -31.56 36.59
N LEU A 167 -5.33 -30.66 36.73
CA LEU A 167 -5.96 -30.39 38.01
C LEU A 167 -6.75 -31.56 38.54
N GLN A 168 -7.49 -32.27 37.67
CA GLN A 168 -8.19 -33.50 38.03
C GLN A 168 -7.22 -34.59 38.51
N GLN A 169 -6.11 -34.82 37.76
CA GLN A 169 -5.10 -35.81 38.16
C GLN A 169 -4.44 -35.44 39.50
N ALA A 170 -4.16 -34.15 39.71
CA ALA A 170 -3.59 -33.71 41.01
C ALA A 170 -4.57 -33.94 42.17
N ALA A 171 -5.88 -33.67 41.96
CA ALA A 171 -6.91 -33.94 42.99
C ALA A 171 -6.99 -35.42 43.35
N VAL A 172 -7.04 -36.31 42.35
CA VAL A 172 -7.06 -37.77 42.56
C VAL A 172 -5.81 -38.21 43.33
N THR A 173 -4.64 -37.74 42.97
CA THR A 173 -3.38 -38.09 43.65
C THR A 173 -3.37 -37.67 45.10
N LEU A 174 -3.92 -36.49 45.39
CA LEU A 174 -4.03 -35.98 46.79
C LEU A 174 -5.03 -36.79 47.62
N GLU A 175 -6.16 -37.18 47.04
CA GLU A 175 -7.15 -38.04 47.68
C GLU A 175 -6.55 -39.43 47.99
N GLU A 176 -5.83 -40.03 47.07
CA GLU A 176 -5.12 -41.32 47.26
C GLU A 176 -4.01 -41.22 48.34
N ALA A 177 -3.35 -40.08 48.44
CA ALA A 177 -2.33 -39.81 49.45
C ALA A 177 -2.89 -39.54 50.88
N GLY A 178 -4.22 -39.44 51.03
CA GLY A 178 -4.87 -39.25 52.33
C GLY A 178 -4.78 -37.85 52.86
N GLN A 179 -4.61 -36.85 52.03
CA GLN A 179 -4.62 -35.41 52.35
C GLN A 179 -5.89 -34.71 51.87
#